data_210ca09957a64414c08d6dfbf3d83541
#
_entry.id   210ca09957a64414c08d6dfbf3d83541
#
_cell.length_a   1.000
_cell.length_b   1.000
_cell.length_c   1.000
_cell.angle_alpha   90.00
_cell.angle_beta   90.00
_cell.angle_gamma   90.00
#
_symmetry.space_group_name_H-M   'P 1'
#
loop_
_entity.id
_entity.type
_entity.pdbx_description
1 polymer ?
#
loop_
_entity_poly.entity_id
_entity_poly.type
_entity_poly.pdbx_seq_one_letter_code
_entity_poly.pdbx_strand_id
1 'polypeptide(L)'
;MGNSGSNLFEKLERSKRSQYERVSTKTTNSAPRQVRVAKGGAADYVRLTKYQEFCWKIMGKRVLTKYKNNPRLELALLQGHILMRQEEFAAYQIVSAIIVAICGVALAVILSLTIFSGLMAFILAPVILILPGPLAYVVLGSTPASKAKTRKRDIDKRLGQAMCFVSAMASADVTVDIIFKELSRQKIYGQIRDEAEWLTRDCELMGVDILTSISRAAQRSPSTKFQEFLQGVITTTSSGGQLKPYFLMKADHYEKEHKIDMRRQLESLGLMAETFVTVV
;
A
#
# COMPACT_ATOMS: atom_id res chain seq x y z
N MET A 1 -33.98 -47.72 16.22
CA MET A 1 -33.59 -47.10 14.93
C MET A 1 -33.13 -45.66 15.20
N GLY A 2 -31.92 -45.44 15.75
CA GLY A 2 -31.47 -44.11 16.16
C GLY A 2 -29.97 -43.84 16.05
N ASN A 3 -29.18 -44.71 15.44
CA ASN A 3 -27.70 -44.61 15.51
C ASN A 3 -26.97 -44.40 14.16
N SER A 4 -27.73 -44.24 13.07
CA SER A 4 -27.11 -44.10 11.74
C SER A 4 -26.80 -42.65 11.38
N GLY A 5 -27.57 -41.67 11.91
CA GLY A 5 -27.40 -40.25 11.59
C GLY A 5 -26.20 -39.61 12.32
N SER A 6 -25.97 -40.00 13.58
CA SER A 6 -24.82 -39.46 14.37
C SER A 6 -23.48 -39.87 13.77
N ASN A 7 -23.37 -41.09 13.27
CA ASN A 7 -22.13 -41.59 12.65
C ASN A 7 -21.82 -40.90 11.30
N LEU A 8 -22.84 -40.43 10.60
CA LEU A 8 -22.67 -39.72 9.32
C LEU A 8 -22.17 -38.29 9.55
N PHE A 9 -22.73 -37.59 10.54
CA PHE A 9 -22.27 -36.24 10.94
C PHE A 9 -20.85 -36.27 11.47
N GLU A 10 -20.51 -37.26 12.31
CA GLU A 10 -19.15 -37.40 12.85
C GLU A 10 -18.10 -37.73 11.75
N LYS A 11 -18.47 -38.54 10.75
CA LYS A 11 -17.65 -38.78 9.55
C LYS A 11 -17.44 -37.52 8.71
N LEU A 12 -18.47 -36.70 8.55
CA LEU A 12 -18.40 -35.44 7.81
C LEU A 12 -17.55 -34.40 8.55
N GLU A 13 -17.65 -34.32 9.88
CA GLU A 13 -16.80 -33.46 10.68
C GLU A 13 -15.34 -33.89 10.67
N ARG A 14 -15.07 -35.19 10.79
CA ARG A 14 -13.71 -35.74 10.66
C ARG A 14 -13.12 -35.50 9.28
N SER A 15 -13.91 -35.63 8.22
CA SER A 15 -13.49 -35.31 6.86
C SER A 15 -13.18 -33.83 6.69
N LYS A 16 -14.00 -32.93 7.21
CA LYS A 16 -13.75 -31.49 7.22
C LYS A 16 -12.51 -31.14 8.06
N ARG A 17 -12.37 -31.66 9.28
CA ARG A 17 -11.16 -31.46 10.11
C ARG A 17 -9.90 -31.95 9.40
N SER A 18 -9.92 -33.11 8.78
CA SER A 18 -8.77 -33.62 8.03
C SER A 18 -8.43 -32.80 6.78
N GLN A 19 -9.41 -32.14 6.17
CA GLN A 19 -9.17 -31.17 5.10
C GLN A 19 -8.55 -29.87 5.64
N TYR A 20 -9.02 -29.37 6.81
CA TYR A 20 -8.44 -28.20 7.46
C TYR A 20 -7.03 -28.48 8.00
N GLU A 21 -6.76 -29.65 8.57
CA GLU A 21 -5.41 -30.06 9.01
C GLU A 21 -4.45 -30.29 7.86
N ARG A 22 -4.88 -30.91 6.76
CA ARG A 22 -4.06 -31.05 5.54
C ARG A 22 -3.74 -29.69 4.90
N VAL A 23 -4.62 -28.72 5.10
CA VAL A 23 -4.41 -27.33 4.68
C VAL A 23 -3.42 -26.63 5.60
N SER A 24 -3.46 -26.90 6.91
CA SER A 24 -2.58 -26.31 7.93
C SER A 24 -1.15 -26.87 7.88
N THR A 25 -0.98 -28.17 7.72
CA THR A 25 0.34 -28.81 7.77
C THR A 25 1.20 -28.60 6.50
N LYS A 26 0.60 -28.29 5.37
CA LYS A 26 1.34 -27.92 4.14
C LYS A 26 1.91 -26.51 4.13
N THR A 27 1.64 -25.71 5.16
CA THR A 27 1.98 -24.27 5.20
C THR A 27 3.33 -23.94 5.82
N THR A 28 4.07 -24.92 6.35
CA THR A 28 5.31 -24.63 7.10
C THR A 28 6.53 -24.35 6.21
N ASN A 29 6.48 -24.56 4.90
CA ASN A 29 7.65 -24.41 4.02
C ASN A 29 7.38 -23.67 2.69
N SER A 30 6.19 -23.16 2.46
CA SER A 30 5.87 -22.37 1.27
C SER A 30 5.72 -20.91 1.61
N ALA A 31 5.99 -20.03 0.66
CA ALA A 31 5.71 -18.60 0.75
C ALA A 31 4.35 -18.33 1.40
N PRO A 32 4.22 -17.25 2.21
CA PRO A 32 3.01 -16.96 2.96
C PRO A 32 1.79 -17.04 2.05
N ARG A 33 0.82 -17.78 2.54
CA ARG A 33 -0.30 -18.25 1.74
C ARG A 33 -1.17 -17.10 1.32
N GLN A 34 -1.14 -16.84 0.06
CA GLN A 34 -2.16 -16.01 -0.59
C GLN A 34 -3.52 -16.70 -0.39
N VAL A 35 -4.50 -15.96 0.11
CA VAL A 35 -5.87 -16.44 0.17
C VAL A 35 -6.27 -16.80 -1.27
N ARG A 36 -6.46 -18.09 -1.56
CA ARG A 36 -6.96 -18.52 -2.85
C ARG A 36 -8.42 -18.13 -2.95
N VAL A 37 -8.67 -17.00 -3.56
CA VAL A 37 -10.01 -16.65 -4.02
C VAL A 37 -10.38 -17.60 -5.17
N ALA A 38 -11.62 -18.05 -5.22
CA ALA A 38 -12.10 -19.00 -6.21
C ALA A 38 -11.69 -18.59 -7.63
N LYS A 39 -11.34 -19.57 -8.47
CA LYS A 39 -10.97 -19.36 -9.87
C LYS A 39 -12.06 -18.54 -10.55
N GLY A 40 -11.77 -17.31 -10.92
CA GLY A 40 -12.64 -16.46 -11.73
C GLY A 40 -12.92 -15.05 -11.25
N GLY A 41 -12.54 -14.68 -10.00
CA GLY A 41 -12.99 -13.41 -9.43
C GLY A 41 -11.97 -12.52 -8.77
N ALA A 42 -10.72 -12.94 -8.63
CA ALA A 42 -9.72 -12.09 -8.01
C ALA A 42 -8.72 -11.61 -9.05
N ALA A 43 -8.66 -10.31 -9.19
CA ALA A 43 -7.55 -9.66 -9.84
C ALA A 43 -6.21 -10.15 -9.24
N ASP A 44 -5.15 -10.12 -10.04
CA ASP A 44 -3.77 -10.54 -9.74
C ASP A 44 -3.11 -9.81 -8.54
N TYR A 45 -3.88 -9.23 -7.63
CA TYR A 45 -3.44 -8.35 -6.55
C TYR A 45 -2.56 -9.01 -5.49
N VAL A 46 -2.43 -10.33 -5.48
CA VAL A 46 -1.80 -11.06 -4.38
C VAL A 46 -0.64 -11.94 -4.85
N ARG A 47 -0.16 -11.81 -6.07
CA ARG A 47 1.02 -12.54 -6.51
C ARG A 47 2.30 -11.75 -6.25
N LEU A 48 3.13 -12.28 -5.37
CA LEU A 48 4.55 -11.92 -5.31
C LEU A 48 5.15 -12.06 -6.72
N THR A 49 5.94 -11.11 -7.16
CA THR A 49 6.69 -11.25 -8.41
C THR A 49 7.66 -12.44 -8.28
N LYS A 50 8.00 -13.08 -9.39
CA LYS A 50 8.94 -14.22 -9.41
C LYS A 50 10.25 -13.91 -8.66
N TYR A 51 10.72 -12.67 -8.72
CA TYR A 51 11.89 -12.21 -8.00
C TYR A 51 11.67 -12.15 -6.48
N GLN A 52 10.53 -11.66 -6.02
CA GLN A 52 10.16 -11.60 -4.60
C GLN A 52 10.01 -13.00 -4.01
N GLU A 53 9.41 -13.92 -4.77
CA GLU A 53 9.28 -15.32 -4.39
C GLU A 53 10.65 -16.00 -4.27
N PHE A 54 11.58 -15.72 -5.19
CA PHE A 54 12.97 -16.19 -5.13
C PHE A 54 13.69 -15.65 -3.89
N CYS A 55 13.56 -14.34 -3.59
CA CYS A 55 14.13 -13.73 -2.40
C CYS A 55 13.62 -14.40 -1.12
N TRP A 56 12.32 -14.68 -1.07
CA TRP A 56 11.70 -15.37 0.06
C TRP A 56 12.21 -16.81 0.20
N LYS A 57 12.39 -17.52 -0.89
CA LYS A 57 12.89 -18.91 -0.88
C LYS A 57 14.32 -19.02 -0.32
N ILE A 58 15.16 -18.02 -0.60
CA ILE A 58 16.58 -18.00 -0.13
C ILE A 58 16.67 -17.60 1.35
N MET A 59 16.02 -16.52 1.74
CA MET A 59 16.27 -15.87 3.04
C MET A 59 15.10 -15.98 4.03
N GLY A 60 13.92 -16.45 3.63
CA GLY A 60 12.70 -16.46 4.42
C GLY A 60 12.86 -17.16 5.78
N LYS A 61 13.53 -18.32 5.84
CA LYS A 61 13.76 -19.06 7.09
C LYS A 61 14.62 -18.28 8.09
N ARG A 62 15.64 -17.55 7.62
CA ARG A 62 16.55 -16.78 8.48
C ARG A 62 15.90 -15.49 8.96
N VAL A 63 15.05 -14.87 8.12
CA VAL A 63 14.32 -13.65 8.47
C VAL A 63 13.26 -13.96 9.51
N LEU A 64 12.47 -15.04 9.38
CA LEU A 64 11.45 -15.44 10.35
C LEU A 64 12.01 -15.62 11.78
N THR A 65 13.23 -16.13 11.90
CA THR A 65 13.85 -16.38 13.23
C THR A 65 14.44 -15.11 13.87
N LYS A 66 14.86 -14.12 13.09
CA LYS A 66 15.57 -12.94 13.59
C LYS A 66 14.78 -11.64 13.48
N TYR A 67 13.69 -11.60 12.71
CA TYR A 67 12.99 -10.35 12.43
C TYR A 67 12.09 -9.94 13.59
N LYS A 68 12.35 -8.75 14.14
CA LYS A 68 11.51 -8.12 15.13
C LYS A 68 10.42 -7.31 14.42
N ASN A 69 9.17 -7.58 14.73
CA ASN A 69 8.02 -6.88 14.15
C ASN A 69 8.15 -5.36 14.33
N ASN A 70 8.06 -4.60 13.24
CA ASN A 70 8.24 -3.16 13.22
C ASN A 70 6.92 -2.48 12.79
N PRO A 71 6.09 -1.96 13.74
CA PRO A 71 4.76 -1.43 13.43
C PRO A 71 4.80 -0.25 12.45
N ARG A 72 5.90 0.52 12.42
CA ARG A 72 6.07 1.62 11.47
C ARG A 72 6.22 1.13 10.03
N LEU A 73 6.93 0.02 9.83
CA LEU A 73 7.07 -0.58 8.50
C LEU A 73 5.76 -1.18 8.01
N GLU A 74 5.00 -1.82 8.91
CA GLU A 74 3.68 -2.36 8.59
C GLU A 74 2.73 -1.27 8.10
N LEU A 75 2.65 -0.16 8.83
CA LEU A 75 1.86 0.99 8.41
C LEU A 75 2.34 1.57 7.08
N ALA A 76 3.65 1.68 6.87
CA ALA A 76 4.18 2.18 5.60
C ALA A 76 3.88 1.25 4.42
N LEU A 77 3.90 -0.06 4.62
CA LEU A 77 3.53 -1.05 3.60
C LEU A 77 2.02 -0.98 3.27
N LEU A 78 1.17 -0.90 4.29
CA LEU A 78 -0.27 -0.75 4.13
C LEU A 78 -0.62 0.56 3.41
N GLN A 79 -0.04 1.68 3.85
CA GLN A 79 -0.23 2.99 3.25
C GLN A 79 0.32 3.09 1.83
N GLY A 80 1.41 2.36 1.55
CA GLY A 80 2.00 2.26 0.21
C GLY A 80 1.27 1.32 -0.75
N HIS A 81 0.20 0.63 -0.31
CA HIS A 81 -0.47 -0.46 -1.05
C HIS A 81 0.52 -1.53 -1.53
N ILE A 82 1.55 -1.80 -0.72
CA ILE A 82 2.48 -2.88 -0.98
C ILE A 82 1.93 -4.13 -0.31
N LEU A 83 1.37 -5.04 -1.12
CA LEU A 83 0.72 -6.26 -0.67
C LEU A 83 1.75 -7.35 -0.31
N MET A 84 2.67 -7.00 0.58
CA MET A 84 3.71 -7.89 1.10
C MET A 84 3.71 -7.85 2.62
N ARG A 85 4.01 -8.98 3.24
CA ARG A 85 4.26 -9.02 4.68
C ARG A 85 5.59 -8.35 5.02
N GLN A 86 5.73 -7.89 6.27
CA GLN A 86 6.99 -7.28 6.74
C GLN A 86 8.20 -8.21 6.55
N GLU A 87 8.02 -9.50 6.82
CA GLU A 87 9.07 -10.51 6.69
C GLU A 87 9.47 -10.70 5.23
N GLU A 88 8.50 -10.70 4.30
CA GLU A 88 8.75 -10.82 2.86
C GLU A 88 9.51 -9.61 2.33
N PHE A 89 9.09 -8.41 2.78
CA PHE A 89 9.76 -7.18 2.41
C PHE A 89 11.19 -7.12 2.96
N ALA A 90 11.41 -7.56 4.20
CA ALA A 90 12.74 -7.64 4.79
C ALA A 90 13.63 -8.64 4.04
N ALA A 91 13.10 -9.82 3.66
CA ALA A 91 13.83 -10.78 2.84
C ALA A 91 14.19 -10.20 1.47
N TYR A 92 13.25 -9.52 0.81
CA TYR A 92 13.48 -8.81 -0.44
C TYR A 92 14.57 -7.74 -0.31
N GLN A 93 14.53 -6.93 0.76
CA GLN A 93 15.50 -5.87 1.02
C GLN A 93 16.91 -6.42 1.24
N ILE A 94 17.06 -7.49 2.03
CA ILE A 94 18.37 -8.09 2.32
C ILE A 94 18.94 -8.75 1.07
N VAL A 95 18.16 -9.54 0.34
CA VAL A 95 18.64 -10.26 -0.86
C VAL A 95 19.02 -9.26 -1.96
N SER A 96 18.20 -8.23 -2.20
CA SER A 96 18.53 -7.22 -3.19
C SER A 96 19.75 -6.38 -2.81
N ALA A 97 19.95 -6.06 -1.53
CA ALA A 97 21.17 -5.41 -1.05
C ALA A 97 22.42 -6.26 -1.26
N ILE A 98 22.32 -7.58 -1.04
CA ILE A 98 23.42 -8.52 -1.31
C ILE A 98 23.73 -8.58 -2.81
N ILE A 99 22.73 -8.66 -3.66
CA ILE A 99 22.92 -8.68 -5.13
C ILE A 99 23.59 -7.40 -5.60
N VAL A 100 23.14 -6.23 -5.13
CA VAL A 100 23.76 -4.94 -5.47
C VAL A 100 25.20 -4.86 -4.94
N ALA A 101 25.47 -5.38 -3.75
CA ALA A 101 26.83 -5.47 -3.21
C ALA A 101 27.75 -6.33 -4.10
N ILE A 102 27.28 -7.52 -4.52
CA ILE A 102 28.04 -8.40 -5.41
C ILE A 102 28.31 -7.74 -6.76
N CYS A 103 27.29 -7.12 -7.36
CA CYS A 103 27.45 -6.36 -8.62
C CYS A 103 28.40 -5.18 -8.45
N GLY A 104 28.35 -4.47 -7.32
CA GLY A 104 29.27 -3.38 -7.00
C GLY A 104 30.71 -3.84 -6.87
N VAL A 105 30.94 -4.99 -6.24
CA VAL A 105 32.27 -5.64 -6.16
C VAL A 105 32.81 -6.00 -7.56
N ALA A 106 31.97 -6.66 -8.38
CA ALA A 106 32.36 -7.02 -9.73
C ALA A 106 32.72 -5.79 -10.59
N LEU A 107 31.93 -4.74 -10.47
CA LEU A 107 32.17 -3.48 -11.17
C LEU A 107 33.45 -2.79 -10.67
N ALA A 108 33.70 -2.79 -9.37
CA ALA A 108 34.93 -2.25 -8.76
C ALA A 108 36.19 -2.97 -9.25
N VAL A 109 36.13 -4.31 -9.36
CA VAL A 109 37.25 -5.10 -9.88
C VAL A 109 37.51 -4.80 -11.37
N ILE A 110 36.47 -4.71 -12.19
CA ILE A 110 36.58 -4.35 -13.61
C ILE A 110 37.18 -2.96 -13.79
N LEU A 111 36.70 -1.96 -13.07
CA LEU A 111 37.24 -0.59 -13.12
C LEU A 111 38.70 -0.52 -12.64
N SER A 112 39.05 -1.26 -11.58
CA SER A 112 40.43 -1.33 -11.08
C SER A 112 41.38 -1.90 -12.10
N LEU A 113 40.98 -2.90 -12.89
CA LEU A 113 41.82 -3.54 -13.90
C LEU A 113 41.94 -2.71 -15.18
N THR A 114 40.92 -1.87 -15.52
CA THR A 114 40.89 -1.18 -16.83
C THR A 114 41.36 0.28 -16.78
N ILE A 115 41.09 0.99 -15.70
CA ILE A 115 41.25 2.47 -15.67
C ILE A 115 42.33 2.93 -14.68
N PHE A 116 42.52 2.22 -13.57
CA PHE A 116 43.40 2.67 -12.49
C PHE A 116 44.62 1.76 -12.32
N SER A 117 45.69 2.05 -13.05
CA SER A 117 47.03 1.53 -12.74
C SER A 117 47.73 2.51 -11.81
N GLY A 118 47.70 2.29 -10.48
CA GLY A 118 48.45 3.13 -9.56
C GLY A 118 47.83 3.35 -8.18
N LEU A 119 48.42 4.25 -7.40
CA LEU A 119 48.11 4.57 -6.01
C LEU A 119 46.63 4.99 -5.79
N MET A 120 45.99 5.61 -6.79
CA MET A 120 44.58 6.01 -6.77
C MET A 120 43.61 4.83 -6.74
N ALA A 121 43.98 3.70 -7.35
CA ALA A 121 43.17 2.47 -7.29
C ALA A 121 43.04 1.95 -5.86
N PHE A 122 44.10 2.07 -5.08
CA PHE A 122 44.16 1.56 -3.69
C PHE A 122 43.25 2.34 -2.73
N ILE A 123 43.01 3.63 -2.99
CA ILE A 123 42.17 4.49 -2.15
C ILE A 123 40.67 4.39 -2.56
N LEU A 124 40.38 4.31 -3.87
CA LEU A 124 39.00 4.29 -4.39
C LEU A 124 38.34 2.90 -4.34
N ALA A 125 39.14 1.84 -4.49
CA ALA A 125 38.62 0.47 -4.48
C ALA A 125 37.83 0.09 -3.20
N PRO A 126 38.29 0.35 -1.97
CA PRO A 126 37.54 0.01 -0.77
C PRO A 126 36.25 0.83 -0.63
N VAL A 127 36.23 2.07 -1.09
CA VAL A 127 35.02 2.91 -1.07
C VAL A 127 33.94 2.36 -1.99
N ILE A 128 34.31 1.99 -3.21
CA ILE A 128 33.37 1.40 -4.21
C ILE A 128 32.97 -0.02 -3.79
N LEU A 129 33.81 -0.73 -3.03
CA LEU A 129 33.53 -2.06 -2.53
C LEU A 129 32.49 -2.08 -1.40
N ILE A 130 32.61 -1.15 -0.43
CA ILE A 130 31.84 -1.18 0.82
C ILE A 130 30.52 -0.39 0.69
N LEU A 131 30.51 0.70 -0.06
CA LEU A 131 29.39 1.66 -0.10
C LEU A 131 28.09 1.14 -0.74
N PRO A 132 28.08 0.37 -1.85
CA PRO A 132 26.84 0.00 -2.56
C PRO A 132 25.88 -0.87 -1.75
N GLY A 133 26.37 -1.77 -0.93
CA GLY A 133 25.54 -2.67 -0.13
C GLY A 133 24.68 -1.94 0.91
N PRO A 134 25.29 -1.19 1.84
CA PRO A 134 24.54 -0.40 2.83
C PRO A 134 23.65 0.66 2.19
N LEU A 135 24.11 1.33 1.12
CA LEU A 135 23.32 2.33 0.40
C LEU A 135 22.06 1.70 -0.23
N ALA A 136 22.19 0.57 -0.89
CA ALA A 136 21.06 -0.17 -1.45
C ALA A 136 20.07 -0.59 -0.36
N TYR A 137 20.56 -1.05 0.79
CA TYR A 137 19.71 -1.42 1.92
C TYR A 137 18.87 -0.24 2.42
N VAL A 138 19.49 0.94 2.59
CA VAL A 138 18.78 2.15 3.04
C VAL A 138 17.78 2.64 1.98
N VAL A 139 18.17 2.68 0.71
CA VAL A 139 17.30 3.13 -0.39
C VAL A 139 16.10 2.22 -0.54
N LEU A 140 16.30 0.90 -0.53
CA LEU A 140 15.19 -0.07 -0.60
C LEU A 140 14.29 0.01 0.63
N GLY A 141 14.85 0.23 1.82
CA GLY A 141 14.09 0.42 3.05
C GLY A 141 13.19 1.66 3.05
N SER A 142 13.57 2.69 2.30
CA SER A 142 12.77 3.92 2.17
C SER A 142 11.66 3.82 1.12
N THR A 143 11.65 2.79 0.26
CA THR A 143 10.66 2.65 -0.82
C THR A 143 9.20 2.61 -0.37
N PRO A 144 8.80 1.93 0.73
CA PRO A 144 7.41 1.95 1.20
C PRO A 144 6.97 3.35 1.64
N ALA A 145 7.82 4.04 2.39
CA ALA A 145 7.54 5.40 2.84
C ALA A 145 7.44 6.39 1.66
N SER A 146 8.31 6.23 0.66
CA SER A 146 8.27 7.03 -0.56
C SER A 146 6.99 6.80 -1.36
N LYS A 147 6.57 5.54 -1.53
CA LYS A 147 5.29 5.20 -2.19
C LYS A 147 4.10 5.76 -1.42
N ALA A 148 4.07 5.60 -0.09
CA ALA A 148 3.03 6.18 0.76
C ALA A 148 2.95 7.71 0.61
N LYS A 149 4.10 8.40 0.56
CA LYS A 149 4.17 9.85 0.34
C LYS A 149 3.65 10.26 -1.04
N THR A 150 3.98 9.51 -2.08
CA THR A 150 3.47 9.75 -3.45
C THR A 150 1.96 9.56 -3.50
N ARG A 151 1.44 8.48 -2.89
CA ARG A 151 0.00 8.24 -2.78
C ARG A 151 -0.71 9.34 -2.00
N LYS A 152 -0.15 9.78 -0.88
CA LYS A 152 -0.67 10.92 -0.11
C LYS A 152 -0.86 12.14 -1.00
N ARG A 153 0.16 12.50 -1.78
CA ARG A 153 0.10 13.66 -2.68
C ARG A 153 -0.96 13.51 -3.77
N ASP A 154 -1.10 12.31 -4.35
CA ASP A 154 -2.12 12.07 -5.38
C ASP A 154 -3.54 12.15 -4.80
N ILE A 155 -3.76 11.59 -3.60
CA ILE A 155 -5.04 11.71 -2.88
C ILE A 155 -5.34 13.18 -2.58
N ASP A 156 -4.41 13.90 -1.93
CA ASP A 156 -4.61 15.30 -1.53
C ASP A 156 -4.91 16.19 -2.74
N LYS A 157 -4.23 15.96 -3.87
CA LYS A 157 -4.44 16.72 -5.11
C LYS A 157 -5.83 16.53 -5.70
N ARG A 158 -6.39 15.31 -5.62
CA ARG A 158 -7.67 14.96 -6.25
C ARG A 158 -8.86 15.02 -5.29
N LEU A 159 -8.59 15.24 -4.00
CA LEU A 159 -9.60 15.16 -2.95
C LEU A 159 -10.74 16.15 -3.17
N GLY A 160 -10.45 17.39 -3.55
CA GLY A 160 -11.47 18.41 -3.83
C GLY A 160 -12.44 17.96 -4.92
N GLN A 161 -11.92 17.47 -6.04
CA GLN A 161 -12.74 16.99 -7.16
C GLN A 161 -13.57 15.76 -6.77
N ALA A 162 -12.99 14.81 -6.02
CA ALA A 162 -13.71 13.65 -5.52
C ALA A 162 -14.82 14.03 -4.54
N MET A 163 -14.58 15.04 -3.70
CA MET A 163 -15.60 15.53 -2.76
C MET A 163 -16.75 16.25 -3.46
N CYS A 164 -16.50 16.98 -4.54
CA CYS A 164 -17.56 17.55 -5.38
C CYS A 164 -18.45 16.43 -5.96
N PHE A 165 -17.86 15.33 -6.43
CA PHE A 165 -18.61 14.18 -6.91
C PHE A 165 -19.46 13.54 -5.79
N VAL A 166 -18.82 13.28 -4.62
CA VAL A 166 -19.51 12.71 -3.45
C VAL A 166 -20.68 13.59 -3.01
N SER A 167 -20.50 14.90 -2.96
CA SER A 167 -21.56 15.85 -2.57
C SER A 167 -22.70 15.89 -3.58
N ALA A 168 -22.40 15.80 -4.88
CA ALA A 168 -23.41 15.72 -5.93
C ALA A 168 -24.27 14.45 -5.81
N MET A 169 -23.63 13.30 -5.58
CA MET A 169 -24.33 12.03 -5.35
C MET A 169 -25.18 12.07 -4.07
N ALA A 170 -24.65 12.62 -2.99
CA ALA A 170 -25.37 12.79 -1.73
C ALA A 170 -26.57 13.77 -1.86
N SER A 171 -26.47 14.75 -2.75
CA SER A 171 -27.58 15.67 -3.04
C SER A 171 -28.73 14.96 -3.76
N ALA A 172 -28.44 13.89 -4.49
CA ALA A 172 -29.41 13.01 -5.11
C ALA A 172 -29.95 11.92 -4.16
N ASP A 173 -29.70 12.06 -2.85
CA ASP A 173 -30.11 11.14 -1.78
C ASP A 173 -29.65 9.68 -2.00
N VAL A 174 -28.47 9.52 -2.65
CA VAL A 174 -27.84 8.21 -2.87
C VAL A 174 -27.18 7.72 -1.58
N THR A 175 -27.29 6.44 -1.29
CA THR A 175 -26.69 5.83 -0.08
C THR A 175 -25.15 5.78 -0.16
N VAL A 176 -24.49 5.78 1.00
CA VAL A 176 -23.02 5.90 1.11
C VAL A 176 -22.29 4.76 0.39
N ASP A 177 -22.81 3.56 0.48
CA ASP A 177 -22.28 2.37 -0.19
C ASP A 177 -22.27 2.55 -1.72
N ILE A 178 -23.36 3.06 -2.28
CA ILE A 178 -23.47 3.35 -3.72
C ILE A 178 -22.54 4.51 -4.11
N ILE A 179 -22.42 5.54 -3.30
CA ILE A 179 -21.49 6.66 -3.55
C ILE A 179 -20.05 6.16 -3.69
N PHE A 180 -19.56 5.34 -2.74
CA PHE A 180 -18.22 4.77 -2.81
C PHE A 180 -18.06 3.78 -3.96
N LYS A 181 -19.10 3.00 -4.28
CA LYS A 181 -19.12 2.11 -5.43
C LYS A 181 -18.97 2.87 -6.76
N GLU A 182 -19.72 3.94 -6.95
CA GLU A 182 -19.61 4.77 -8.15
C GLU A 182 -18.27 5.53 -8.20
N LEU A 183 -17.77 6.00 -7.05
CA LEU A 183 -16.43 6.59 -6.95
C LEU A 183 -15.33 5.61 -7.38
N SER A 184 -15.48 4.32 -7.05
CA SER A 184 -14.53 3.27 -7.44
C SER A 184 -14.45 3.04 -8.96
N ARG A 185 -15.50 3.37 -9.69
CA ARG A 185 -15.57 3.23 -11.15
C ARG A 185 -14.88 4.38 -11.91
N GLN A 186 -14.68 5.51 -11.25
CA GLN A 186 -14.17 6.72 -11.87
C GLN A 186 -12.65 6.79 -11.82
N LYS A 187 -11.98 6.46 -12.93
CA LYS A 187 -10.51 6.45 -13.04
C LYS A 187 -9.85 7.82 -12.80
N ILE A 188 -10.58 8.90 -12.98
CA ILE A 188 -10.08 10.28 -12.84
C ILE A 188 -9.60 10.58 -11.41
N TYR A 189 -10.15 9.91 -10.39
CA TYR A 189 -9.82 10.14 -8.99
C TYR A 189 -8.57 9.37 -8.49
N GLY A 190 -7.87 8.64 -9.36
CA GLY A 190 -6.59 8.00 -9.06
C GLY A 190 -6.63 7.16 -7.79
N GLN A 191 -5.77 7.48 -6.83
CA GLN A 191 -5.65 6.70 -5.59
C GLN A 191 -6.88 6.73 -4.68
N ILE A 192 -7.75 7.74 -4.79
CA ILE A 192 -9.03 7.78 -4.07
C ILE A 192 -9.97 6.70 -4.63
N ARG A 193 -9.98 6.50 -5.94
CA ARG A 193 -10.69 5.40 -6.59
C ARG A 193 -10.23 4.04 -6.04
N ASP A 194 -8.91 3.84 -5.92
CA ASP A 194 -8.36 2.57 -5.45
C ASP A 194 -8.78 2.28 -3.99
N GLU A 195 -8.83 3.31 -3.13
CA GLU A 195 -9.37 3.17 -1.77
C GLU A 195 -10.89 2.87 -1.76
N ALA A 196 -11.65 3.53 -2.64
CA ALA A 196 -13.08 3.27 -2.80
C ALA A 196 -13.36 1.85 -3.34
N GLU A 197 -12.51 1.34 -4.25
CA GLU A 197 -12.58 -0.03 -4.76
C GLU A 197 -12.36 -1.07 -3.65
N TRP A 198 -11.39 -0.83 -2.78
CA TRP A 198 -11.14 -1.71 -1.63
C TRP A 198 -12.31 -1.67 -0.63
N LEU A 199 -12.87 -0.49 -0.38
CA LEU A 199 -14.01 -0.33 0.50
C LEU A 199 -15.24 -1.07 -0.06
N THR A 200 -15.54 -0.89 -1.35
CA THR A 200 -16.65 -1.59 -2.03
C THR A 200 -16.44 -3.10 -2.01
N ARG A 201 -15.23 -3.56 -2.24
CA ARG A 201 -14.88 -4.99 -2.16
C ARG A 201 -15.12 -5.55 -0.77
N ASP A 202 -14.69 -4.84 0.28
CA ASP A 202 -14.86 -5.28 1.66
C ASP A 202 -16.35 -5.38 2.03
N CYS A 203 -17.19 -4.46 1.52
CA CYS A 203 -18.64 -4.51 1.71
C CYS A 203 -19.33 -5.62 0.88
N GLU A 204 -19.07 -5.67 -0.45
CA GLU A 204 -19.79 -6.54 -1.36
C GLU A 204 -19.29 -8.00 -1.34
N LEU A 205 -17.98 -8.22 -1.23
CA LEU A 205 -17.40 -9.56 -1.29
C LEU A 205 -17.15 -10.18 0.08
N MET A 206 -16.84 -9.38 1.10
CA MET A 206 -16.54 -9.88 2.46
C MET A 206 -17.73 -9.70 3.40
N GLY A 207 -18.80 -9.00 2.99
CA GLY A 207 -19.98 -8.75 3.83
C GLY A 207 -19.68 -7.90 5.06
N VAL A 208 -18.60 -7.09 5.02
CA VAL A 208 -18.24 -6.21 6.14
C VAL A 208 -19.19 -5.01 6.13
N ASP A 209 -19.63 -4.61 7.32
CA ASP A 209 -20.43 -3.39 7.47
C ASP A 209 -19.69 -2.16 6.90
N ILE A 210 -20.48 -1.26 6.30
CA ILE A 210 -19.96 -0.07 5.61
C ILE A 210 -19.14 0.84 6.54
N LEU A 211 -19.58 1.07 7.79
CA LEU A 211 -18.85 1.91 8.74
C LEU A 211 -17.52 1.28 9.16
N THR A 212 -17.51 -0.04 9.34
CA THR A 212 -16.30 -0.80 9.62
C THR A 212 -15.32 -0.75 8.44
N SER A 213 -15.82 -0.85 7.20
CA SER A 213 -15.02 -0.74 5.99
C SER A 213 -14.42 0.67 5.82
N ILE A 214 -15.20 1.72 6.10
CA ILE A 214 -14.72 3.11 6.10
C ILE A 214 -13.66 3.32 7.19
N SER A 215 -13.84 2.75 8.38
CA SER A 215 -12.85 2.83 9.46
C SER A 215 -11.52 2.19 9.08
N ARG A 216 -11.55 1.01 8.44
CA ARG A 216 -10.36 0.35 7.91
C ARG A 216 -9.69 1.18 6.81
N ALA A 217 -10.47 1.78 5.92
CA ALA A 217 -9.96 2.66 4.87
C ALA A 217 -9.30 3.92 5.46
N ALA A 218 -9.88 4.53 6.50
CA ALA A 218 -9.30 5.65 7.22
C ALA A 218 -7.94 5.31 7.86
N GLN A 219 -7.83 4.15 8.51
CA GLN A 219 -6.57 3.71 9.12
C GLN A 219 -5.47 3.40 8.09
N ARG A 220 -5.85 2.90 6.92
CA ARG A 220 -4.96 2.51 5.83
C ARG A 220 -4.50 3.68 4.98
N SER A 221 -5.29 4.75 4.88
CA SER A 221 -4.99 5.89 4.01
C SER A 221 -3.73 6.65 4.47
N PRO A 222 -2.84 7.03 3.55
CA PRO A 222 -1.68 7.87 3.87
C PRO A 222 -2.04 9.36 3.99
N SER A 223 -3.20 9.81 3.49
CA SER A 223 -3.64 11.19 3.52
C SER A 223 -4.41 11.51 4.79
N THR A 224 -3.91 12.45 5.59
CA THR A 224 -4.57 12.94 6.79
C THR A 224 -5.93 13.59 6.47
N LYS A 225 -5.99 14.36 5.37
CA LYS A 225 -7.24 15.02 4.92
C LYS A 225 -8.32 13.98 4.59
N PHE A 226 -7.95 12.92 3.89
CA PHE A 226 -8.87 11.85 3.55
C PHE A 226 -9.26 11.01 4.78
N GLN A 227 -8.33 10.77 5.71
CA GLN A 227 -8.64 10.13 7.01
C GLN A 227 -9.69 10.93 7.79
N GLU A 228 -9.50 12.25 7.94
CA GLU A 228 -10.44 13.14 8.63
C GLU A 228 -11.81 13.14 7.95
N PHE A 229 -11.85 13.12 6.63
CA PHE A 229 -13.10 13.00 5.89
C PHE A 229 -13.82 11.69 6.23
N LEU A 230 -13.13 10.55 6.13
CA LEU A 230 -13.71 9.24 6.43
C LEU A 230 -14.15 9.11 7.89
N GLN A 231 -13.35 9.61 8.84
CA GLN A 231 -13.72 9.63 10.25
C GLN A 231 -14.96 10.50 10.51
N GLY A 232 -15.08 11.64 9.85
CA GLY A 232 -16.26 12.48 9.93
C GLY A 232 -17.52 11.78 9.40
N VAL A 233 -17.41 10.98 8.33
CA VAL A 233 -18.53 10.13 7.86
C VAL A 233 -18.96 9.16 8.95
N ILE A 234 -18.01 8.47 9.58
CA ILE A 234 -18.29 7.53 10.69
C ILE A 234 -18.99 8.27 11.84
N THR A 235 -18.42 9.37 12.29
CA THR A 235 -18.94 10.15 13.42
C THR A 235 -20.35 10.66 13.12
N THR A 236 -20.58 11.23 11.95
CA THR A 236 -21.91 11.76 11.54
C THR A 236 -22.95 10.65 11.49
N THR A 237 -22.58 9.49 10.91
CA THR A 237 -23.52 8.34 10.85
C THR A 237 -23.79 7.76 12.24
N SER A 238 -22.77 7.60 13.07
CA SER A 238 -22.90 7.04 14.42
C SER A 238 -23.72 7.95 15.36
N SER A 239 -23.70 9.26 15.15
CA SER A 239 -24.53 10.22 15.90
C SER A 239 -25.94 10.38 15.33
N GLY A 240 -26.32 9.64 14.28
CA GLY A 240 -27.62 9.78 13.62
C GLY A 240 -27.77 11.04 12.78
N GLY A 241 -26.67 11.73 12.50
CA GLY A 241 -26.64 12.97 11.71
C GLY A 241 -26.87 12.71 10.22
N GLN A 242 -27.31 13.75 9.52
CA GLN A 242 -27.49 13.71 8.07
C GLN A 242 -26.13 13.85 7.37
N LEU A 243 -25.80 12.91 6.48
CA LEU A 243 -24.55 12.92 5.73
C LEU A 243 -24.51 13.95 4.60
N LYS A 244 -25.66 14.29 4.03
CA LYS A 244 -25.76 15.27 2.93
C LYS A 244 -25.14 16.64 3.28
N PRO A 245 -25.53 17.32 4.39
CA PRO A 245 -24.91 18.59 4.77
C PRO A 245 -23.42 18.43 5.09
N TYR A 246 -23.01 17.30 5.68
CA TYR A 246 -21.59 17.02 5.94
C TYR A 246 -20.78 16.97 4.64
N PHE A 247 -21.25 16.25 3.62
CA PHE A 247 -20.55 16.16 2.34
C PHE A 247 -20.49 17.48 1.60
N LEU A 248 -21.59 18.27 1.60
CA LEU A 248 -21.61 19.60 1.01
C LEU A 248 -20.60 20.54 1.67
N MET A 249 -20.57 20.57 3.01
CA MET A 249 -19.63 21.39 3.76
C MET A 249 -18.17 20.98 3.47
N LYS A 250 -17.87 19.67 3.42
CA LYS A 250 -16.52 19.19 3.13
C LYS A 250 -16.11 19.46 1.68
N ALA A 251 -17.02 19.35 0.72
CA ALA A 251 -16.75 19.69 -0.68
C ALA A 251 -16.38 21.17 -0.84
N ASP A 252 -17.16 22.09 -0.25
CA ASP A 252 -16.87 23.53 -0.25
C ASP A 252 -15.53 23.85 0.43
N HIS A 253 -15.25 23.20 1.55
CA HIS A 253 -13.98 23.36 2.26
C HIS A 253 -12.77 22.97 1.40
N TYR A 254 -12.78 21.77 0.81
CA TYR A 254 -11.66 21.27 0.00
C TYR A 254 -11.55 22.01 -1.35
N GLU A 255 -12.65 22.49 -1.91
CA GLU A 255 -12.61 23.32 -3.12
C GLU A 255 -11.93 24.67 -2.83
N LYS A 256 -12.28 25.32 -1.71
CA LYS A 256 -11.64 26.57 -1.27
C LYS A 256 -10.15 26.37 -1.01
N GLU A 257 -9.78 25.30 -0.31
CA GLU A 257 -8.39 24.96 -0.04
C GLU A 257 -7.60 24.73 -1.35
N HIS A 258 -8.17 23.99 -2.29
CA HIS A 258 -7.55 23.77 -3.59
C HIS A 258 -7.33 25.08 -4.37
N LYS A 259 -8.29 26.00 -4.36
CA LYS A 259 -8.16 27.34 -4.97
C LYS A 259 -7.03 28.15 -4.33
N ILE A 260 -6.88 28.08 -3.01
CA ILE A 260 -5.79 28.77 -2.28
C ILE A 260 -4.43 28.15 -2.67
N ASP A 261 -4.32 26.83 -2.72
CA ASP A 261 -3.09 26.15 -3.10
C ASP A 261 -2.68 26.47 -4.54
N MET A 262 -3.63 26.53 -5.47
CA MET A 262 -3.38 26.95 -6.85
C MET A 262 -2.88 28.40 -6.94
N ARG A 263 -3.46 29.32 -6.18
CA ARG A 263 -2.99 30.70 -6.12
C ARG A 263 -1.55 30.81 -5.61
N ARG A 264 -1.23 30.10 -4.52
CA ARG A 264 0.14 30.05 -3.98
C ARG A 264 1.16 29.50 -4.99
N GLN A 265 0.77 28.48 -5.77
CA GLN A 265 1.63 27.97 -6.84
C GLN A 265 1.86 29.00 -7.94
N LEU A 266 0.83 29.73 -8.37
CA LEU A 266 0.97 30.80 -9.36
C LEU A 266 1.84 31.95 -8.84
N GLU A 267 1.68 32.36 -7.58
CA GLU A 267 2.52 33.37 -6.94
C GLU A 267 3.99 32.94 -6.89
N SER A 268 4.25 31.67 -6.52
CA SER A 268 5.63 31.15 -6.50
C SER A 268 6.27 31.10 -7.89
N LEU A 269 5.50 30.78 -8.93
CA LEU A 269 5.97 30.84 -10.31
C LEU A 269 6.24 32.28 -10.76
N GLY A 270 5.40 33.21 -10.35
CA GLY A 270 5.62 34.64 -10.61
C GLY A 270 6.93 35.13 -10.00
N LEU A 271 7.18 34.82 -8.73
CA LEU A 271 8.44 35.15 -8.05
C LEU A 271 9.67 34.52 -8.72
N MET A 272 9.56 33.25 -9.18
CA MET A 272 10.64 32.61 -9.94
C MET A 272 10.92 33.31 -11.28
N ALA A 273 9.86 33.71 -11.98
CA ALA A 273 10.01 34.46 -13.24
C ALA A 273 10.65 35.82 -13.01
N GLU A 274 10.26 36.54 -11.95
CA GLU A 274 10.82 37.85 -11.58
C GLU A 274 12.30 37.73 -11.20
N THR A 275 12.67 36.71 -10.40
CA THR A 275 14.07 36.46 -10.06
C THR A 275 14.91 36.10 -11.29
N PHE A 276 14.35 35.33 -12.23
CA PHE A 276 15.05 35.01 -13.49
C PHE A 276 15.30 36.24 -14.32
N VAL A 277 14.29 37.12 -14.50
CA VAL A 277 14.43 38.39 -15.25
C VAL A 277 15.45 39.34 -14.61
N THR A 278 15.54 39.32 -13.26
CA THR A 278 16.49 40.22 -12.54
C THR A 278 17.95 39.74 -12.63
N VAL A 279 18.16 38.44 -12.84
CA VAL A 279 19.51 37.83 -12.92
C VAL A 279 20.06 37.83 -14.36
N VAL A 280 19.21 37.92 -15.37
CA VAL A 280 19.58 38.01 -16.80
C VAL A 280 19.74 39.47 -17.20
#